data_8a3059832bcb43d55d522f9c0f752530
#
_entry.id   8a3059832bcb43d55d522f9c0f752530
#
_cell.length_a   1.000
_cell.length_b   1.000
_cell.length_c   1.000
_cell.angle_alpha   90.00
_cell.angle_beta   90.00
_cell.angle_gamma   90.00
#
_symmetry.space_group_name_H-M   'P 1'
#
loop_
_entity.id
_entity.type
_entity.pdbx_description
1 polymer ?
#
loop_
_entity_poly.entity_id
_entity_poly.type
_entity_poly.pdbx_seq_one_letter_code
_entity_poly.pdbx_strand_id
1 'polypeptide(L)'
;MNYELMLVTNTEKGDSLLVRVEKVLKESSSNLKVERLGKKTLAYKIKKQADANYYVLSFEAEGSFVKPLTDKLRLEQEDLLRFLLLKKVEKKPRRKIRKVVEEVKEEPKDKPKVTVAVRSRASVKSTKVKSTKSTKEKSK
;
A
#
# COMPACT_ATOMS: atom_id res chain seq x y z
N MET A 1 -5.84 9.11 21.53
CA MET A 1 -5.55 9.26 20.10
C MET A 1 -5.20 7.90 19.53
N ASN A 2 -5.66 7.59 18.31
CA ASN A 2 -5.43 6.29 17.69
C ASN A 2 -4.08 6.26 16.97
N TYR A 3 -3.28 5.24 17.26
CA TYR A 3 -1.98 4.99 16.68
C TYR A 3 -1.91 3.60 16.05
N GLU A 4 -1.06 3.48 15.07
CA GLU A 4 -0.74 2.22 14.40
C GLU A 4 0.78 2.07 14.37
N LEU A 5 1.27 0.98 14.97
CA LEU A 5 2.67 0.64 15.06
C LEU A 5 2.94 -0.60 14.21
N MET A 6 3.75 -0.45 13.19
CA MET A 6 4.25 -1.57 12.40
C MET A 6 5.65 -1.93 12.86
N LEU A 7 5.86 -3.21 13.16
CA LEU A 7 7.16 -3.76 13.54
C LEU A 7 7.63 -4.74 12.47
N VAL A 8 8.89 -4.62 12.11
CA VAL A 8 9.63 -5.56 11.25
C VAL A 8 10.76 -6.13 12.09
N THR A 9 10.66 -7.42 12.42
CA THR A 9 11.54 -8.05 13.40
C THR A 9 12.31 -9.22 12.81
N ASN A 10 13.34 -9.65 13.52
CA ASN A 10 14.04 -10.87 13.21
C ASN A 10 13.09 -12.07 13.24
N THR A 11 13.31 -13.07 12.37
CA THR A 11 12.48 -14.27 12.28
C THR A 11 12.57 -15.15 13.52
N GLU A 12 13.71 -15.18 14.20
CA GLU A 12 13.95 -16.06 15.35
C GLU A 12 13.42 -15.48 16.67
N LYS A 13 13.67 -14.17 16.89
CA LYS A 13 13.37 -13.51 18.16
C LYS A 13 12.19 -12.53 18.10
N GLY A 14 11.50 -12.47 16.94
CA GLY A 14 10.42 -11.51 16.71
C GLY A 14 9.25 -11.65 17.68
N ASP A 15 8.86 -12.87 18.02
CA ASP A 15 7.76 -13.12 18.96
C ASP A 15 8.10 -12.68 20.38
N SER A 16 9.34 -12.88 20.82
CA SER A 16 9.81 -12.44 22.13
C SER A 16 9.79 -10.91 22.26
N LEU A 17 10.19 -10.21 21.20
CA LEU A 17 10.11 -8.76 21.13
C LEU A 17 8.66 -8.29 21.14
N LEU A 18 7.78 -8.96 20.39
CA LEU A 18 6.35 -8.63 20.37
C LEU A 18 5.75 -8.67 21.77
N VAL A 19 6.01 -9.73 22.55
CA VAL A 19 5.52 -9.86 23.94
C VAL A 19 6.01 -8.70 24.82
N ARG A 20 7.28 -8.31 24.69
CA ARG A 20 7.82 -7.15 25.45
C ARG A 20 7.12 -5.84 25.07
N VAL A 21 6.91 -5.61 23.79
CA VAL A 21 6.20 -4.41 23.30
C VAL A 21 4.73 -4.42 23.72
N GLU A 22 4.05 -5.55 23.61
CA GLU A 22 2.66 -5.70 24.09
C GLU A 22 2.53 -5.36 25.58
N LYS A 23 3.49 -5.81 26.39
CA LYS A 23 3.49 -5.53 27.84
C LYS A 23 3.57 -4.02 28.10
N VAL A 24 4.48 -3.32 27.44
CA VAL A 24 4.62 -1.86 27.55
C VAL A 24 3.37 -1.14 27.08
N LEU A 25 2.76 -1.61 25.99
CA LEU A 25 1.53 -1.02 25.46
C LEU A 25 0.33 -1.25 26.39
N LYS A 26 0.18 -2.44 26.98
CA LYS A 26 -0.90 -2.75 27.92
C LYS A 26 -0.86 -1.89 29.19
N GLU A 27 0.32 -1.48 29.62
CA GLU A 27 0.50 -0.62 30.80
C GLU A 27 0.05 0.84 30.56
N SER A 28 0.19 1.32 29.32
CA SER A 28 0.05 2.76 29.02
C SER A 28 -0.91 3.08 27.87
N SER A 29 -1.60 2.10 27.33
CA SER A 29 -2.55 2.30 26.22
C SER A 29 -3.83 1.52 26.40
N SER A 30 -4.87 1.93 25.68
CA SER A 30 -6.17 1.26 25.62
C SER A 30 -6.39 0.66 24.23
N ASN A 31 -7.38 -0.25 24.13
CA ASN A 31 -7.82 -0.82 22.83
C ASN A 31 -6.72 -1.43 21.97
N LEU A 32 -5.79 -2.18 22.60
CA LEU A 32 -4.71 -2.85 21.89
C LEU A 32 -5.25 -3.98 20.99
N LYS A 33 -4.99 -3.87 19.70
CA LYS A 33 -5.22 -4.92 18.70
C LYS A 33 -3.88 -5.29 18.07
N VAL A 34 -3.59 -6.58 18.01
CA VAL A 34 -2.35 -7.12 17.44
C VAL A 34 -2.67 -7.99 16.25
N GLU A 35 -2.13 -7.65 15.10
CA GLU A 35 -2.23 -8.41 13.86
C GLU A 35 -0.86 -8.95 13.49
N ARG A 36 -0.76 -10.28 13.33
CA ARG A 36 0.45 -10.98 12.92
C ARG A 36 0.38 -11.25 11.42
N LEU A 37 1.16 -10.53 10.63
CA LEU A 37 1.24 -10.72 9.18
C LEU A 37 2.18 -11.88 8.78
N GLY A 38 2.95 -12.40 9.75
CA GLY A 38 3.86 -13.51 9.58
C GLY A 38 5.17 -13.17 8.88
N LYS A 39 5.89 -14.20 8.47
CA LYS A 39 7.19 -14.10 7.81
C LYS A 39 7.01 -13.66 6.35
N LYS A 40 7.80 -12.66 5.94
CA LYS A 40 7.85 -12.15 4.56
C LYS A 40 9.28 -11.93 4.13
N THR A 41 9.57 -12.20 2.86
CA THR A 41 10.86 -11.91 2.25
C THR A 41 11.00 -10.41 2.00
N LEU A 42 12.13 -9.86 2.39
CA LEU A 42 12.45 -8.44 2.22
C LEU A 42 12.94 -8.17 0.79
N ALA A 43 12.61 -7.00 0.24
CA ALA A 43 13.12 -6.58 -1.08
C ALA A 43 14.66 -6.42 -1.10
N TYR A 44 15.26 -6.12 0.04
CA TYR A 44 16.71 -6.05 0.26
C TYR A 44 17.04 -6.52 1.67
N LYS A 45 18.26 -7.03 1.84
CA LYS A 45 18.72 -7.53 3.15
C LYS A 45 18.86 -6.39 4.16
N ILE A 46 18.25 -6.56 5.34
CA ILE A 46 18.40 -5.65 6.48
C ILE A 46 19.17 -6.40 7.57
N LYS A 47 20.27 -5.85 8.07
CA LYS A 47 21.12 -6.51 9.10
C LYS A 47 21.47 -7.95 8.73
N LYS A 48 21.81 -8.20 7.46
CA LYS A 48 22.15 -9.52 6.88
C LYS A 48 20.97 -10.51 6.77
N GLN A 49 19.75 -10.13 7.14
CA GLN A 49 18.55 -10.96 7.03
C GLN A 49 17.80 -10.68 5.72
N ALA A 50 17.38 -11.75 5.05
CA ALA A 50 16.57 -11.70 3.84
C ALA A 50 15.07 -11.76 4.13
N ASP A 51 14.70 -12.36 5.26
CA ASP A 51 13.32 -12.55 5.70
C ASP A 51 13.09 -11.82 7.03
N ALA A 52 11.86 -11.40 7.28
CA ALA A 52 11.47 -10.77 8.53
C ALA A 52 10.02 -11.11 8.90
N ASN A 53 9.71 -11.06 10.19
CA ASN A 53 8.35 -11.13 10.69
C ASN A 53 7.74 -9.73 10.77
N TYR A 54 6.49 -9.60 10.33
CA TYR A 54 5.74 -8.36 10.31
C TYR A 54 4.58 -8.43 11.32
N TYR A 55 4.49 -7.40 12.15
CA TYR A 55 3.41 -7.22 13.12
C TYR A 55 2.84 -5.82 12.99
N VAL A 56 1.52 -5.71 13.12
CA VAL A 56 0.81 -4.43 13.16
C VAL A 56 0.04 -4.36 14.47
N LEU A 57 0.31 -3.33 15.25
CA LEU A 57 -0.35 -3.08 16.53
C LEU A 57 -1.14 -1.78 16.42
N SER A 58 -2.45 -1.86 16.63
CA SER A 58 -3.31 -0.68 16.70
C SER A 58 -3.70 -0.44 18.16
N PHE A 59 -3.50 0.77 18.65
CA PHE A 59 -3.76 1.11 20.05
C PHE A 59 -4.15 2.58 20.23
N GLU A 60 -4.74 2.89 21.35
CA GLU A 60 -5.10 4.24 21.75
C GLU A 60 -4.20 4.70 22.90
N ALA A 61 -3.50 5.81 22.71
CA ALA A 61 -2.63 6.37 23.72
C ALA A 61 -2.62 7.90 23.68
N GLU A 62 -2.06 8.50 24.73
CA GLU A 62 -1.76 9.92 24.74
C GLU A 62 -0.53 10.25 23.90
N GLY A 63 -0.45 11.49 23.40
CA GLY A 63 0.70 11.93 22.61
C GLY A 63 2.03 11.92 23.39
N SER A 64 1.97 12.12 24.71
CA SER A 64 3.11 12.06 25.64
C SER A 64 3.79 10.69 25.67
N PHE A 65 3.02 9.61 25.48
CA PHE A 65 3.51 8.23 25.51
C PHE A 65 4.33 7.84 24.25
N VAL A 66 4.11 8.53 23.14
CA VAL A 66 4.76 8.20 21.85
C VAL A 66 6.28 8.26 21.92
N LYS A 67 6.81 9.31 22.58
CA LYS A 67 8.26 9.52 22.70
C LYS A 67 8.93 8.41 23.52
N PRO A 68 8.53 8.12 24.78
CA PRO A 68 9.12 7.03 25.54
C PRO A 68 8.97 5.65 24.88
N LEU A 69 7.86 5.38 24.17
CA LEU A 69 7.72 4.16 23.38
C LEU A 69 8.76 4.08 22.26
N THR A 70 8.94 5.17 21.52
CA THR A 70 9.92 5.22 20.43
C THR A 70 11.34 5.02 20.94
N ASP A 71 11.69 5.59 22.10
CA ASP A 71 13.01 5.46 22.71
C ASP A 71 13.26 4.01 23.17
N LYS A 72 12.25 3.36 23.76
CA LYS A 72 12.33 1.92 24.10
C LYS A 72 12.52 1.05 22.86
N LEU A 73 11.77 1.31 21.77
CA LEU A 73 11.92 0.57 20.51
C LEU A 73 13.31 0.76 19.88
N ARG A 74 13.92 1.91 20.07
CA ARG A 74 15.30 2.16 19.60
C ARG A 74 16.35 1.39 20.38
N LEU A 75 16.10 1.05 21.62
CA LEU A 75 17.01 0.22 22.43
C LEU A 75 16.98 -1.24 21.99
N GLU A 76 15.84 -1.72 21.47
CA GLU A 76 15.65 -3.10 20.99
C GLU A 76 16.20 -3.37 19.57
N GLN A 77 17.31 -2.72 19.22
CA GLN A 77 17.87 -2.78 17.86
C GLN A 77 18.38 -4.15 17.44
N GLU A 78 18.65 -5.04 18.36
CA GLU A 78 19.12 -6.39 18.03
C GLU A 78 18.02 -7.24 17.39
N ASP A 79 16.81 -7.21 17.98
CA ASP A 79 15.68 -8.02 17.56
C ASP A 79 14.78 -7.27 16.58
N LEU A 80 14.79 -5.94 16.63
CA LEU A 80 14.00 -5.05 15.79
C LEU A 80 14.81 -4.57 14.57
N LEU A 81 14.35 -4.91 13.38
CA LEU A 81 14.95 -4.46 12.13
C LEU A 81 14.50 -3.04 11.77
N ARG A 82 13.19 -2.82 11.77
CA ARG A 82 12.56 -1.54 11.45
C ARG A 82 11.25 -1.39 12.22
N PHE A 83 10.85 -0.16 12.47
CA PHE A 83 9.50 0.15 12.96
C PHE A 83 8.96 1.41 12.31
N LEU A 84 7.65 1.51 12.25
CA LEU A 84 6.92 2.67 11.77
C LEU A 84 5.75 2.94 12.70
N LEU A 85 5.70 4.12 13.30
CA LEU A 85 4.60 4.56 14.14
C LEU A 85 3.83 5.68 13.45
N LEU A 86 2.55 5.46 13.23
CA LEU A 86 1.65 6.40 12.57
C LEU A 86 0.52 6.80 13.50
N LYS A 87 0.13 8.07 13.45
CA LYS A 87 -1.10 8.55 14.06
C LYS A 87 -2.25 8.32 13.09
N LYS A 88 -3.22 7.51 13.49
CA LYS A 88 -4.42 7.24 12.70
C LYS A 88 -5.39 8.43 12.82
N VAL A 89 -5.51 9.18 11.76
CA VAL A 89 -6.51 10.25 11.66
C VAL A 89 -7.78 9.64 11.10
N GLU A 90 -8.87 9.72 11.83
CA GLU A 90 -10.18 9.32 11.32
C GLU A 90 -10.52 10.21 10.12
N LYS A 91 -10.58 9.60 8.95
CA LYS A 91 -11.02 10.31 7.75
C LYS A 91 -12.50 10.62 7.92
N LYS A 92 -12.84 11.88 8.20
CA LYS A 92 -14.23 12.34 8.11
C LYS A 92 -14.77 11.95 6.73
N PRO A 93 -15.95 11.32 6.63
CA PRO A 93 -16.50 10.94 5.35
C PRO A 93 -16.56 12.20 4.47
N ARG A 94 -15.88 12.16 3.32
CA ARG A 94 -15.98 13.24 2.35
C ARG A 94 -17.45 13.37 1.99
N ARG A 95 -18.05 14.53 2.27
CA ARG A 95 -19.40 14.84 1.80
C ARG A 95 -19.39 14.59 0.30
N LYS A 96 -20.17 13.60 -0.13
CA LYS A 96 -20.42 13.38 -1.57
C LYS A 96 -21.00 14.69 -2.09
N ILE A 97 -20.24 15.42 -2.88
CA ILE A 97 -20.75 16.54 -3.63
C ILE A 97 -21.83 15.93 -4.53
N ARG A 98 -23.09 16.16 -4.17
CA ARG A 98 -24.20 15.85 -5.06
C ARG A 98 -23.93 16.67 -6.31
N LYS A 99 -23.57 16.01 -7.42
CA LYS A 99 -23.63 16.61 -8.72
C LYS A 99 -25.10 16.98 -8.91
N VAL A 100 -25.38 18.27 -8.82
CA VAL A 100 -26.65 18.84 -9.34
C VAL A 100 -26.54 18.59 -10.81
N VAL A 101 -27.22 17.55 -11.28
CA VAL A 101 -27.51 17.38 -12.70
C VAL A 101 -28.59 18.44 -12.98
N GLU A 102 -28.16 19.57 -13.46
CA GLU A 102 -29.03 20.55 -14.05
C GLU A 102 -29.59 19.89 -15.32
N GLU A 103 -30.82 19.47 -15.21
CA GLU A 103 -31.64 18.95 -16.31
C GLU A 103 -31.93 20.13 -17.25
N VAL A 104 -31.05 20.33 -18.22
CA VAL A 104 -31.33 21.24 -19.34
C VAL A 104 -32.38 20.55 -20.18
N LYS A 105 -33.62 21.02 -20.03
CA LYS A 105 -34.71 20.76 -20.97
C LYS A 105 -34.34 21.34 -22.33
N GLU A 106 -33.87 20.47 -23.21
CA GLU A 106 -33.83 20.81 -24.64
C GLU A 106 -35.22 20.66 -25.24
N GLU A 107 -35.77 21.79 -25.62
CA GLU A 107 -36.91 21.86 -26.55
C GLU A 107 -36.45 21.49 -27.97
N PRO A 108 -37.31 20.80 -28.74
CA PRO A 108 -36.96 20.39 -30.09
C PRO A 108 -37.18 21.51 -31.10
N LYS A 109 -36.16 21.97 -31.80
CA LYS A 109 -36.27 22.77 -33.00
C LYS A 109 -35.62 22.10 -34.18
N ASP A 110 -36.53 21.69 -35.08
CA ASP A 110 -36.45 21.65 -36.53
C ASP A 110 -35.15 21.41 -37.28
N LYS A 111 -35.27 20.41 -38.16
CA LYS A 111 -34.33 20.06 -39.23
C LYS A 111 -34.32 21.13 -40.34
N PRO A 112 -33.17 21.32 -41.04
CA PRO A 112 -33.21 20.89 -42.43
C PRO A 112 -32.01 20.03 -42.87
N LYS A 113 -32.36 19.14 -43.78
CA LYS A 113 -31.50 18.30 -44.59
C LYS A 113 -30.55 19.13 -45.45
N VAL A 114 -29.28 18.75 -45.47
CA VAL A 114 -28.44 18.95 -46.67
C VAL A 114 -27.62 17.67 -46.90
N THR A 115 -27.98 17.03 -47.99
CA THR A 115 -27.20 16.00 -48.69
C THR A 115 -25.96 16.67 -49.29
N VAL A 116 -24.83 15.99 -49.35
CA VAL A 116 -23.94 15.82 -50.49
C VAL A 116 -22.59 15.21 -50.09
N ALA A 117 -22.35 14.11 -50.69
CA ALA A 117 -21.19 13.60 -51.43
C ALA A 117 -20.11 12.83 -50.71
N VAL A 118 -20.12 11.59 -51.09
CA VAL A 118 -19.12 10.55 -51.17
C VAL A 118 -17.75 11.06 -51.63
N ARG A 119 -16.68 10.71 -50.91
CA ARG A 119 -15.39 10.44 -51.56
C ARG A 119 -14.62 9.36 -50.80
N SER A 120 -14.60 8.21 -51.42
CA SER A 120 -13.74 7.09 -51.25
C SER A 120 -12.26 7.43 -51.56
N ARG A 121 -11.32 6.92 -50.80
CA ARG A 121 -9.97 6.49 -51.19
C ARG A 121 -9.33 5.81 -49.99
N ALA A 122 -9.21 4.51 -50.04
CA ALA A 122 -8.13 3.66 -50.55
C ALA A 122 -7.02 3.43 -49.53
N SER A 123 -7.07 2.24 -49.00
CA SER A 123 -6.05 1.23 -48.74
C SER A 123 -4.56 1.64 -48.74
N VAL A 124 -3.88 1.34 -47.64
CA VAL A 124 -2.46 0.93 -47.66
C VAL A 124 -2.20 -0.13 -46.62
N LYS A 125 -2.07 -1.32 -47.05
CA LYS A 125 -1.10 -2.42 -46.86
C LYS A 125 -0.45 -2.60 -45.50
N SER A 126 -0.77 -3.75 -44.94
CA SER A 126 -0.03 -4.58 -43.99
C SER A 126 1.42 -4.85 -44.44
N THR A 127 2.38 -4.69 -43.55
CA THR A 127 3.67 -5.34 -43.65
C THR A 127 3.91 -6.22 -42.42
N LYS A 128 3.88 -7.50 -42.72
CA LYS A 128 4.25 -8.67 -41.98
C LYS A 128 5.79 -8.72 -41.91
N VAL A 129 6.38 -8.68 -40.74
CA VAL A 129 7.81 -9.01 -40.60
C VAL A 129 7.97 -10.30 -39.81
N LYS A 130 8.69 -11.18 -40.44
CA LYS A 130 8.95 -12.56 -40.08
C LYS A 130 9.82 -12.72 -38.84
N SER A 131 9.50 -13.79 -38.13
CA SER A 131 10.34 -14.51 -37.18
C SER A 131 11.64 -14.98 -37.81
N THR A 132 12.75 -14.80 -37.11
CA THR A 132 13.94 -15.61 -37.34
C THR A 132 14.34 -16.37 -36.09
N LYS A 133 14.35 -17.63 -36.25
CA LYS A 133 14.75 -18.75 -35.41
C LYS A 133 16.24 -19.00 -35.62
N SER A 134 16.89 -19.61 -34.63
CA SER A 134 18.21 -20.27 -34.67
C SER A 134 19.26 -19.48 -33.85
N THR A 135 20.08 -20.07 -33.01
CA THR A 135 20.76 -21.36 -33.13
C THR A 135 21.33 -21.74 -31.75
N LYS A 136 21.25 -22.99 -31.51
CA LYS A 136 21.84 -23.77 -30.44
C LYS A 136 23.34 -23.94 -30.76
N GLU A 137 24.24 -23.64 -29.84
CA GLU A 137 25.57 -24.24 -29.90
C GLU A 137 26.07 -24.66 -28.51
N LYS A 138 26.46 -25.91 -28.53
CA LYS A 138 27.04 -26.77 -27.55
C LYS A 138 28.56 -26.67 -27.66
N SER A 139 29.24 -26.73 -26.55
CA SER A 139 30.53 -27.45 -26.32
C SER A 139 31.41 -26.64 -25.37
N LYS A 140 31.91 -27.12 -24.37
CA LYS A 140 32.80 -28.18 -23.98
C LYS A 140 33.20 -27.90 -22.53
#